data_c0e56b087788a1b14951c1c6d44bf412
#
_entry.id   c0e56b087788a1b14951c1c6d44bf412
#
_cell.length_a   1.000
_cell.length_b   1.000
_cell.length_c   1.000
_cell.angle_alpha   90.00
_cell.angle_beta   90.00
_cell.angle_gamma   90.00
#
_symmetry.space_group_name_H-M   'P 1'
#
loop_
_entity.id
_entity.type
_entity.pdbx_description
1 polymer ?
#
loop_
_entity_poly.entity_id
_entity_poly.type
_entity_poly.pdbx_seq_one_letter_code
_entity_poly.pdbx_strand_id
1 'polypeptide(L)'
;MTALIDTRDRGLGAFYGLALGDALGMPTQSLSREQIRQRFDRITTLQAAGADQPIAPNMPAGSITDDTEQAVLVAELLVAGRGRIEPSDLAQHLIDWEAVMQAKGSQDLLGPSTKRAIEMILAGHSPEEAGRFGTTNGAAMRITPVGIAFDVREEARFVEAVKQACQVTHNTNLGISSAAAVAAVVSSGISGASLGEALDVGARIAHEAERYGYWIAGGRIAARIRWAKQLCAGCSNEQLPDLIYDVIGTSVASQESVVAAFALAYQVA
;
A
#
# COMPACT_ATOMS: atom_id res chain seq x y z
N MET A 1 -19.91 -21.30 20.51
CA MET A 1 -18.88 -20.45 21.10
C MET A 1 -17.87 -20.15 19.98
N THR A 2 -17.98 -19.00 19.32
CA THR A 2 -16.97 -18.53 18.38
C THR A 2 -15.74 -18.16 19.22
N ALA A 3 -14.63 -18.86 19.03
CA ALA A 3 -13.38 -18.50 19.68
C ALA A 3 -13.07 -17.04 19.34
N LEU A 4 -12.86 -16.20 20.34
CA LEU A 4 -12.37 -14.84 20.16
C LEU A 4 -11.02 -14.96 19.47
N ILE A 5 -10.95 -14.58 18.19
CA ILE A 5 -9.69 -14.51 17.47
C ILE A 5 -8.82 -13.49 18.19
N ASP A 6 -7.66 -13.92 18.64
CA ASP A 6 -6.70 -13.07 19.38
C ASP A 6 -6.20 -11.92 18.49
N THR A 7 -5.93 -10.78 19.09
CA THR A 7 -5.31 -9.60 18.44
C THR A 7 -4.02 -9.98 17.71
N ARG A 8 -3.23 -10.90 18.28
CA ARG A 8 -2.03 -11.44 17.65
C ARG A 8 -2.34 -12.16 16.34
N ASP A 9 -3.34 -13.02 16.33
CA ASP A 9 -3.75 -13.77 15.13
C ASP A 9 -4.24 -12.83 14.04
N ARG A 10 -4.95 -11.76 14.40
CA ARG A 10 -5.38 -10.72 13.46
C ARG A 10 -4.19 -9.95 12.89
N GLY A 11 -3.19 -9.62 13.73
CA GLY A 11 -1.95 -8.98 13.27
C GLY A 11 -1.16 -9.86 12.32
N LEU A 12 -1.01 -11.15 12.63
CA LEU A 12 -0.40 -12.13 11.75
C LEU A 12 -1.19 -12.27 10.44
N GLY A 13 -2.52 -12.33 10.52
CA GLY A 13 -3.39 -12.37 9.35
C GLY A 13 -3.22 -11.17 8.43
N ALA A 14 -3.04 -9.95 8.98
CA ALA A 14 -2.78 -8.75 8.19
C ALA A 14 -1.43 -8.83 7.45
N PHE A 15 -0.36 -9.30 8.11
CA PHE A 15 0.95 -9.50 7.46
C PHE A 15 0.93 -10.62 6.42
N TYR A 16 0.32 -11.76 6.73
CA TYR A 16 0.19 -12.84 5.74
C TYR A 16 -0.68 -12.43 4.56
N GLY A 17 -1.74 -11.66 4.80
CA GLY A 17 -2.60 -11.12 3.74
C GLY A 17 -1.83 -10.19 2.81
N LEU A 18 -0.97 -9.32 3.36
CA LEU A 18 -0.07 -8.47 2.59
C LEU A 18 0.88 -9.31 1.73
N ALA A 19 1.65 -10.22 2.34
CA ALA A 19 2.64 -11.03 1.63
C ALA A 19 2.01 -11.94 0.57
N LEU A 20 0.84 -12.51 0.86
CA LEU A 20 0.12 -13.35 -0.10
C LEU A 20 -0.44 -12.53 -1.26
N GLY A 21 -0.98 -11.35 -0.99
CA GLY A 21 -1.48 -10.43 -2.03
C GLY A 21 -0.36 -9.96 -2.96
N ASP A 22 0.78 -9.57 -2.39
CA ASP A 22 2.00 -9.21 -3.10
C ASP A 22 2.48 -10.37 -4.00
N ALA A 23 2.67 -11.56 -3.44
CA ALA A 23 3.14 -12.74 -4.19
C ALA A 23 2.16 -13.20 -5.29
N LEU A 24 0.85 -12.98 -5.13
CA LEU A 24 -0.14 -13.25 -6.17
C LEU A 24 -0.16 -12.18 -7.26
N GLY A 25 0.11 -10.92 -6.90
CA GLY A 25 0.16 -9.77 -7.82
C GLY A 25 1.46 -9.71 -8.62
N MET A 26 2.58 -10.14 -8.05
CA MET A 26 3.93 -10.02 -8.59
C MET A 26 4.07 -10.44 -10.06
N PRO A 27 3.55 -11.59 -10.53
CA PRO A 27 3.76 -12.02 -11.91
C PRO A 27 3.03 -11.16 -12.96
N THR A 28 2.07 -10.33 -12.53
CA THR A 28 1.24 -9.53 -13.44
C THR A 28 1.54 -8.03 -13.43
N GLN A 29 2.51 -7.60 -12.64
CA GLN A 29 2.89 -6.19 -12.56
C GLN A 29 3.17 -5.59 -13.94
N SER A 30 2.55 -4.43 -14.22
CA SER A 30 2.70 -3.69 -15.49
C SER A 30 2.33 -4.46 -16.76
N LEU A 31 1.58 -5.54 -16.65
CA LEU A 31 1.00 -6.24 -17.79
C LEU A 31 -0.40 -5.71 -18.09
N SER A 32 -0.76 -5.63 -19.38
CA SER A 32 -2.13 -5.34 -19.77
C SER A 32 -3.07 -6.52 -19.44
N ARG A 33 -4.35 -6.23 -19.35
CA ARG A 33 -5.39 -7.25 -19.10
C ARG A 33 -5.35 -8.38 -20.14
N GLU A 34 -5.08 -8.05 -21.40
CA GLU A 34 -4.94 -9.00 -22.50
C GLU A 34 -3.71 -9.91 -22.30
N GLN A 35 -2.58 -9.33 -21.90
CA GLN A 35 -1.37 -10.08 -21.61
C GLN A 35 -1.57 -11.02 -20.41
N ILE A 36 -2.25 -10.56 -19.35
CA ILE A 36 -2.58 -11.39 -18.20
C ILE A 36 -3.46 -12.58 -18.61
N ARG A 37 -4.54 -12.32 -19.38
CA ARG A 37 -5.43 -13.38 -19.89
C ARG A 37 -4.71 -14.40 -20.77
N GLN A 38 -3.84 -13.94 -21.66
CA GLN A 38 -3.09 -14.82 -22.56
C GLN A 38 -2.10 -15.72 -21.79
N ARG A 39 -1.51 -15.23 -20.71
CA ARG A 39 -0.45 -15.95 -19.98
C ARG A 39 -1.00 -16.85 -18.88
N PHE A 40 -2.00 -16.40 -18.16
CA PHE A 40 -2.44 -17.02 -16.92
C PHE A 40 -3.90 -17.45 -16.94
N ASP A 41 -4.69 -17.01 -17.94
CA ASP A 41 -6.16 -17.14 -17.96
C ASP A 41 -6.77 -16.57 -16.67
N ARG A 42 -6.72 -17.35 -15.59
CA ARG A 42 -7.12 -16.95 -14.24
C ARG A 42 -6.08 -17.39 -13.23
N ILE A 43 -5.57 -16.43 -12.42
CA ILE A 43 -4.63 -16.73 -11.35
C ILE A 43 -5.40 -17.21 -10.12
N THR A 44 -5.19 -18.46 -9.74
CA THR A 44 -5.78 -19.11 -8.55
C THR A 44 -4.73 -19.70 -7.63
N THR A 45 -3.45 -19.69 -8.05
CA THR A 45 -2.31 -20.19 -7.30
C THR A 45 -1.12 -19.26 -7.54
N LEU A 46 -0.09 -19.37 -6.71
CA LEU A 46 1.15 -18.62 -6.87
C LEU A 46 1.81 -18.98 -8.22
N GLN A 47 2.17 -17.98 -8.99
CA GLN A 47 2.76 -18.09 -10.33
C GLN A 47 4.15 -17.46 -10.37
N ALA A 48 5.03 -17.98 -11.23
CA ALA A 48 6.29 -17.34 -11.52
C ALA A 48 6.10 -16.20 -12.53
N ALA A 49 6.93 -15.17 -12.44
CA ALA A 49 7.02 -14.13 -13.45
C ALA A 49 7.69 -14.67 -14.73
N GLY A 50 7.17 -14.30 -15.90
CA GLY A 50 7.80 -14.63 -17.18
C GLY A 50 9.11 -13.89 -17.40
N ALA A 51 9.93 -14.38 -18.32
CA ALA A 51 11.20 -13.74 -18.70
C ALA A 51 11.01 -12.32 -19.30
N ASP A 52 9.84 -12.04 -19.83
CA ASP A 52 9.44 -10.77 -20.44
C ASP A 52 8.57 -9.90 -19.52
N GLN A 53 8.47 -10.25 -18.23
CA GLN A 53 7.83 -9.42 -17.21
C GLN A 53 8.66 -8.14 -17.01
N PRO A 54 8.06 -6.93 -17.17
CA PRO A 54 8.86 -5.70 -17.28
C PRO A 54 9.50 -5.21 -15.98
N ILE A 55 9.01 -5.65 -14.82
CA ILE A 55 9.47 -5.17 -13.50
C ILE A 55 10.42 -6.17 -12.83
N ALA A 56 10.03 -7.43 -12.76
CA ALA A 56 10.74 -8.47 -12.01
C ALA A 56 10.79 -9.78 -12.81
N PRO A 57 11.51 -9.79 -13.98
CA PRO A 57 11.57 -10.95 -14.85
C PRO A 57 12.15 -12.18 -14.14
N ASN A 58 11.57 -13.33 -14.42
CA ASN A 58 11.98 -14.62 -13.87
C ASN A 58 11.89 -14.79 -12.35
N MET A 59 11.16 -13.94 -11.64
CA MET A 59 10.94 -14.16 -10.21
C MET A 59 10.17 -15.47 -9.98
N PRO A 60 10.64 -16.33 -9.05
CA PRO A 60 9.99 -17.60 -8.73
C PRO A 60 8.54 -17.41 -8.21
N ALA A 61 7.71 -18.43 -8.37
CA ALA A 61 6.37 -18.44 -7.80
C ALA A 61 6.42 -18.28 -6.27
N GLY A 62 5.60 -17.37 -5.74
CA GLY A 62 5.56 -17.07 -4.31
C GLY A 62 6.61 -16.07 -3.84
N SER A 63 7.37 -15.47 -4.74
CA SER A 63 8.24 -14.33 -4.38
C SER A 63 7.41 -13.14 -3.96
N ILE A 64 7.86 -12.47 -2.90
CA ILE A 64 7.39 -11.16 -2.47
C ILE A 64 8.24 -10.06 -3.11
N THR A 65 7.73 -8.84 -3.13
CA THR A 65 8.36 -7.66 -3.72
C THR A 65 8.68 -6.59 -2.67
N ASP A 66 8.95 -5.38 -3.12
CA ASP A 66 9.15 -4.21 -2.25
C ASP A 66 7.92 -3.91 -1.36
N ASP A 67 6.74 -4.28 -1.76
CA ASP A 67 5.51 -4.13 -0.95
C ASP A 67 5.67 -4.80 0.43
N THR A 68 6.02 -6.07 0.45
CA THR A 68 6.18 -6.82 1.69
C THR A 68 7.51 -6.53 2.37
N GLU A 69 8.62 -6.45 1.62
CA GLU A 69 9.95 -6.23 2.19
C GLU A 69 10.03 -4.87 2.90
N GLN A 70 9.47 -3.80 2.30
CA GLN A 70 9.43 -2.49 2.96
C GLN A 70 8.44 -2.44 4.13
N ALA A 71 7.36 -3.24 4.11
CA ALA A 71 6.48 -3.35 5.28
C ALA A 71 7.21 -4.00 6.46
N VAL A 72 8.03 -5.04 6.22
CA VAL A 72 8.88 -5.64 7.26
C VAL A 72 9.86 -4.60 7.82
N LEU A 73 10.52 -3.84 6.94
CA LEU A 73 11.43 -2.75 7.33
C LEU A 73 10.72 -1.71 8.22
N VAL A 74 9.51 -1.28 7.85
CA VAL A 74 8.71 -0.36 8.68
C VAL A 74 8.39 -0.98 10.04
N ALA A 75 8.06 -2.29 10.09
CA ALA A 75 7.82 -2.98 11.36
C ALA A 75 9.07 -3.01 12.25
N GLU A 76 10.22 -3.31 11.69
CA GLU A 76 11.50 -3.32 12.41
C GLU A 76 11.84 -1.95 12.98
N LEU A 77 11.66 -0.88 12.21
CA LEU A 77 11.83 0.50 12.67
C LEU A 77 10.86 0.87 13.80
N LEU A 78 9.59 0.47 13.70
CA LEU A 78 8.61 0.67 14.78
C LEU A 78 9.00 -0.04 16.07
N VAL A 79 9.52 -1.27 15.98
CA VAL A 79 9.99 -2.03 17.13
C VAL A 79 11.23 -1.37 17.74
N ALA A 80 12.24 -1.05 16.94
CA ALA A 80 13.47 -0.42 17.37
C ALA A 80 13.23 0.97 18.00
N GLY A 81 12.37 1.77 17.36
CA GLY A 81 12.01 3.12 17.81
C GLY A 81 10.89 3.18 18.84
N ARG A 82 10.44 2.01 19.38
CA ARG A 82 9.34 1.90 20.35
C ARG A 82 8.08 2.65 19.94
N GLY A 83 7.68 2.45 18.70
CA GLY A 83 6.51 3.09 18.08
C GLY A 83 6.81 4.44 17.42
N ARG A 84 8.07 4.81 17.20
CA ARG A 84 8.46 6.00 16.44
C ARG A 84 9.31 5.60 15.25
N ILE A 85 9.12 6.29 14.15
CA ILE A 85 9.97 6.16 12.95
C ILE A 85 10.68 7.50 12.77
N GLU A 86 11.98 7.51 12.95
CA GLU A 86 12.79 8.68 12.61
C GLU A 86 12.98 8.74 11.08
N PRO A 87 12.71 9.89 10.44
CA PRO A 87 12.77 10.00 8.99
C PRO A 87 14.15 9.66 8.39
N SER A 88 15.23 10.05 9.07
CA SER A 88 16.59 9.71 8.66
C SER A 88 16.85 8.22 8.64
N ASP A 89 16.33 7.49 9.63
CA ASP A 89 16.51 6.05 9.73
C ASP A 89 15.74 5.33 8.63
N LEU A 90 14.49 5.73 8.38
CA LEU A 90 13.72 5.18 7.26
C LEU A 90 14.40 5.47 5.91
N ALA A 91 14.91 6.68 5.72
CA ALA A 91 15.65 7.04 4.51
C ALA A 91 16.87 6.15 4.30
N GLN A 92 17.68 5.96 5.36
CA GLN A 92 18.89 5.14 5.27
C GLN A 92 18.55 3.67 4.99
N HIS A 93 17.53 3.12 5.66
CA HIS A 93 17.11 1.74 5.43
C HIS A 93 16.57 1.50 4.01
N LEU A 94 15.87 2.48 3.42
CA LEU A 94 15.43 2.38 2.02
C LEU A 94 16.61 2.42 1.04
N ILE A 95 17.63 3.25 1.31
CA ILE A 95 18.86 3.31 0.51
C ILE A 95 19.63 1.97 0.59
N ASP A 96 19.79 1.44 1.80
CA ASP A 96 20.50 0.19 2.03
C ASP A 96 19.74 -0.98 1.38
N TRP A 97 18.40 -0.98 1.47
CA TRP A 97 17.55 -1.96 0.81
C TRP A 97 17.73 -1.93 -0.72
N GLU A 98 17.70 -0.74 -1.33
CA GLU A 98 17.91 -0.60 -2.78
C GLU A 98 19.29 -1.14 -3.20
N ALA A 99 20.34 -0.81 -2.46
CA ALA A 99 21.70 -1.32 -2.73
C ALA A 99 21.75 -2.86 -2.68
N VAL A 100 21.06 -3.48 -1.71
CA VAL A 100 20.96 -4.95 -1.60
C VAL A 100 20.20 -5.53 -2.79
N MET A 101 19.09 -4.90 -3.22
CA MET A 101 18.31 -5.38 -4.36
C MET A 101 19.12 -5.28 -5.67
N GLN A 102 19.85 -4.18 -5.88
CA GLN A 102 20.75 -4.02 -7.01
C GLN A 102 21.84 -5.09 -7.02
N ALA A 103 22.45 -5.38 -5.87
CA ALA A 103 23.47 -6.42 -5.75
C ALA A 103 22.93 -7.84 -6.05
N LYS A 104 21.63 -8.09 -5.79
CA LYS A 104 20.93 -9.33 -6.15
C LYS A 104 20.54 -9.39 -7.63
N GLY A 105 20.76 -8.33 -8.41
CA GLY A 105 20.35 -8.23 -9.82
C GLY A 105 18.88 -7.91 -10.02
N SER A 106 18.15 -7.55 -8.98
CA SER A 106 16.80 -7.00 -9.08
C SER A 106 16.86 -5.59 -9.68
N GLN A 107 16.21 -5.38 -10.80
CA GLN A 107 16.44 -4.15 -11.54
C GLN A 107 15.47 -3.03 -11.23
N ASP A 108 14.30 -3.23 -10.65
CA ASP A 108 13.33 -2.15 -10.60
C ASP A 108 12.19 -2.34 -9.60
N LEU A 109 12.49 -2.81 -8.41
CA LEU A 109 11.47 -3.05 -7.39
C LEU A 109 11.02 -1.76 -6.67
N LEU A 110 11.78 -0.66 -6.72
CA LEU A 110 11.37 0.61 -6.17
C LEU A 110 10.44 1.38 -7.10
N GLY A 111 9.30 1.79 -6.58
CA GLY A 111 8.39 2.68 -7.28
C GLY A 111 8.99 4.07 -7.55
N PRO A 112 8.48 4.81 -8.56
CA PRO A 112 9.09 6.05 -9.04
C PRO A 112 9.14 7.16 -7.97
N SER A 113 8.17 7.22 -7.06
CA SER A 113 8.19 8.20 -5.95
C SER A 113 9.32 7.93 -4.96
N THR A 114 9.56 6.65 -4.63
CA THR A 114 10.62 6.23 -3.70
C THR A 114 12.00 6.46 -4.32
N LYS A 115 12.21 6.09 -5.59
CA LYS A 115 13.46 6.39 -6.32
C LYS A 115 13.79 7.86 -6.31
N ARG A 116 12.83 8.70 -6.70
CA ARG A 116 13.02 10.15 -6.71
C ARG A 116 13.38 10.69 -5.33
N ALA A 117 12.73 10.19 -4.27
CA ALA A 117 13.03 10.63 -2.92
C ALA A 117 14.45 10.24 -2.49
N ILE A 118 14.90 9.04 -2.80
CA ILE A 118 16.27 8.59 -2.54
C ILE A 118 17.28 9.47 -3.28
N GLU A 119 17.06 9.75 -4.56
CA GLU A 119 17.90 10.64 -5.36
C GLU A 119 18.01 12.04 -4.72
N MET A 120 16.91 12.59 -4.24
CA MET A 120 16.89 13.89 -3.54
C MET A 120 17.67 13.85 -2.22
N ILE A 121 17.53 12.78 -1.44
CA ILE A 121 18.27 12.60 -0.17
C ILE A 121 19.78 12.52 -0.46
N LEU A 122 20.18 11.74 -1.44
CA LEU A 122 21.59 11.63 -1.86
C LEU A 122 22.15 12.95 -2.40
N ALA A 123 21.30 13.80 -2.95
CA ALA A 123 21.65 15.17 -3.34
C ALA A 123 21.68 16.18 -2.17
N GLY A 124 21.41 15.74 -0.93
CA GLY A 124 21.49 16.56 0.29
C GLY A 124 20.19 17.24 0.71
N HIS A 125 19.04 16.89 0.12
CA HIS A 125 17.74 17.38 0.59
C HIS A 125 17.33 16.69 1.89
N SER A 126 16.50 17.38 2.68
CA SER A 126 15.93 16.79 3.88
C SER A 126 14.95 15.64 3.52
N PRO A 127 14.76 14.65 4.41
CA PRO A 127 13.77 13.58 4.20
C PRO A 127 12.35 14.11 3.93
N GLU A 128 11.97 15.20 4.58
CA GLU A 128 10.66 15.83 4.38
C GLU A 128 10.49 16.43 2.98
N GLU A 129 11.54 17.09 2.48
CA GLU A 129 11.53 17.65 1.12
C GLU A 129 11.58 16.56 0.05
N ALA A 130 12.31 15.49 0.30
CA ALA A 130 12.43 14.36 -0.62
C ALA A 130 11.08 13.75 -0.96
N GLY A 131 10.18 13.62 0.04
CA GLY A 131 8.83 13.06 -0.14
C GLY A 131 7.82 13.98 -0.82
N ARG A 132 8.14 15.24 -1.10
CA ARG A 132 7.19 16.28 -1.55
C ARG A 132 6.47 16.03 -2.87
N PHE A 133 6.88 15.03 -3.63
CA PHE A 133 6.31 14.70 -4.93
C PHE A 133 5.69 13.29 -4.98
N GLY A 134 5.70 12.56 -3.86
CA GLY A 134 5.25 11.18 -3.81
C GLY A 134 3.73 11.05 -3.87
N THR A 135 3.21 10.52 -4.96
CA THR A 135 1.79 10.30 -5.20
C THR A 135 1.44 8.86 -5.56
N THR A 136 2.45 8.00 -5.62
CA THR A 136 2.25 6.57 -5.86
C THR A 136 1.81 5.84 -4.59
N ASN A 137 1.46 4.56 -4.71
CA ASN A 137 0.99 3.74 -3.59
C ASN A 137 2.08 3.27 -2.63
N GLY A 138 3.36 3.63 -2.87
CA GLY A 138 4.50 3.13 -2.10
C GLY A 138 4.45 3.39 -0.59
N ALA A 139 3.73 4.42 -0.11
CA ALA A 139 3.46 4.56 1.31
C ALA A 139 2.35 3.62 1.79
N ALA A 140 1.29 3.45 1.00
CA ALA A 140 0.14 2.61 1.36
C ALA A 140 0.50 1.13 1.39
N MET A 141 1.34 0.65 0.45
CA MET A 141 1.76 -0.75 0.35
C MET A 141 2.48 -1.25 1.62
N ARG A 142 3.29 -0.39 2.25
CA ARG A 142 4.12 -0.74 3.42
C ARG A 142 3.53 -0.33 4.78
N ILE A 143 2.29 0.19 4.82
CA ILE A 143 1.74 0.82 6.03
C ILE A 143 1.11 -0.17 7.03
N THR A 144 0.90 -1.41 6.65
CA THR A 144 0.28 -2.45 7.49
C THR A 144 0.81 -2.49 8.93
N PRO A 145 2.13 -2.40 9.20
CA PRO A 145 2.67 -2.40 10.55
C PRO A 145 2.18 -1.23 11.41
N VAL A 146 1.98 -0.06 10.82
CA VAL A 146 1.41 1.10 11.52
C VAL A 146 -0.03 0.82 11.93
N GLY A 147 -0.84 0.23 11.04
CA GLY A 147 -2.20 -0.19 11.35
C GLY A 147 -2.30 -1.25 12.45
N ILE A 148 -1.27 -2.11 12.57
CA ILE A 148 -1.18 -3.12 13.66
C ILE A 148 -0.78 -2.47 14.98
N ALA A 149 0.18 -1.55 14.96
CA ALA A 149 0.80 -0.98 16.16
C ALA A 149 -0.02 0.15 16.80
N PHE A 150 -0.89 0.82 16.05
CA PHE A 150 -1.63 1.99 16.51
C PHE A 150 -3.14 1.79 16.41
N ASP A 151 -3.83 2.25 17.45
CA ASP A 151 -5.29 2.23 17.49
C ASP A 151 -5.87 3.42 16.74
N VAL A 152 -6.66 3.17 15.71
CA VAL A 152 -7.32 4.20 14.91
C VAL A 152 -8.27 5.08 15.72
N ARG A 153 -8.72 4.64 16.90
CA ARG A 153 -9.54 5.43 17.83
C ARG A 153 -8.76 6.57 18.48
N GLU A 154 -7.43 6.45 18.59
CA GLU A 154 -6.52 7.53 18.99
C GLU A 154 -6.09 8.36 17.77
N GLU A 155 -7.06 8.95 17.07
CA GLU A 155 -6.95 9.48 15.71
C GLU A 155 -5.72 10.38 15.48
N ALA A 156 -5.45 11.34 16.36
CA ALA A 156 -4.32 12.26 16.22
C ALA A 156 -2.97 11.53 16.25
N ARG A 157 -2.82 10.59 17.18
CA ARG A 157 -1.61 9.76 17.33
C ARG A 157 -1.47 8.80 16.14
N PHE A 158 -2.57 8.23 15.70
CA PHE A 158 -2.63 7.31 14.57
C PHE A 158 -2.17 8.00 13.28
N VAL A 159 -2.74 9.17 12.96
CA VAL A 159 -2.39 9.92 11.74
C VAL A 159 -0.95 10.42 11.80
N GLU A 160 -0.45 10.83 12.98
CA GLU A 160 0.97 11.23 13.12
C GLU A 160 1.91 10.03 12.85
N ALA A 161 1.59 8.82 13.33
CA ALA A 161 2.39 7.63 13.05
C ALA A 161 2.39 7.28 11.54
N VAL A 162 1.23 7.38 10.87
CA VAL A 162 1.14 7.23 9.41
C VAL A 162 2.02 8.25 8.71
N LYS A 163 1.95 9.52 9.11
CA LYS A 163 2.76 10.59 8.52
C LYS A 163 4.26 10.30 8.65
N GLN A 164 4.74 9.85 9.81
CA GLN A 164 6.14 9.47 10.02
C GLN A 164 6.60 8.37 9.05
N ALA A 165 5.76 7.37 8.78
CA ALA A 165 6.06 6.29 7.84
C ALA A 165 6.00 6.74 6.36
N CYS A 166 5.32 7.86 6.06
CA CYS A 166 5.13 8.36 4.70
C CYS A 166 6.13 9.43 4.29
N GLN A 167 6.51 10.33 5.21
CA GLN A 167 7.10 11.64 4.88
C GLN A 167 8.39 11.58 4.07
N VAL A 168 9.18 10.52 4.18
CA VAL A 168 10.44 10.38 3.46
C VAL A 168 10.24 10.29 1.94
N THR A 169 9.18 9.61 1.50
CA THR A 169 8.97 9.30 0.08
C THR A 169 7.63 9.79 -0.48
N HIS A 170 6.63 9.98 0.40
CA HIS A 170 5.25 10.28 0.03
C HIS A 170 4.65 11.37 0.93
N ASN A 171 5.40 12.43 1.20
CA ASN A 171 4.97 13.55 2.04
C ASN A 171 3.99 14.47 1.31
N THR A 172 2.89 13.91 0.82
CA THR A 172 1.85 14.63 0.10
C THR A 172 0.48 14.33 0.66
N ASN A 173 -0.47 15.23 0.43
CA ASN A 173 -1.88 15.01 0.78
C ASN A 173 -2.43 13.70 0.19
N LEU A 174 -2.00 13.29 -1.01
CA LEU A 174 -2.43 12.05 -1.67
C LEU A 174 -1.72 10.83 -1.08
N GLY A 175 -0.40 10.90 -0.87
CA GLY A 175 0.39 9.80 -0.32
C GLY A 175 -0.01 9.48 1.11
N ILE A 176 -0.09 10.50 1.99
CA ILE A 176 -0.45 10.33 3.40
C ILE A 176 -1.90 9.85 3.55
N SER A 177 -2.86 10.43 2.82
CA SER A 177 -4.26 10.01 2.92
C SER A 177 -4.49 8.59 2.41
N SER A 178 -3.78 8.15 1.38
CA SER A 178 -3.87 6.78 0.89
C SER A 178 -3.34 5.75 1.90
N ALA A 179 -2.18 6.04 2.50
CA ALA A 179 -1.61 5.21 3.56
C ALA A 179 -2.50 5.19 4.80
N ALA A 180 -3.05 6.34 5.20
CA ALA A 180 -3.96 6.45 6.33
C ALA A 180 -5.24 5.63 6.13
N ALA A 181 -5.78 5.59 4.90
CA ALA A 181 -6.92 4.74 4.56
C ALA A 181 -6.62 3.26 4.83
N VAL A 182 -5.51 2.75 4.31
CA VAL A 182 -5.11 1.34 4.45
C VAL A 182 -4.80 1.00 5.91
N ALA A 183 -3.99 1.82 6.59
CA ALA A 183 -3.66 1.61 8.00
C ALA A 183 -4.91 1.56 8.88
N ALA A 184 -5.91 2.41 8.61
CA ALA A 184 -7.15 2.48 9.38
C ALA A 184 -8.02 1.23 9.19
N VAL A 185 -8.06 0.65 7.98
CA VAL A 185 -8.72 -0.64 7.73
C VAL A 185 -8.06 -1.74 8.56
N VAL A 186 -6.73 -1.81 8.54
CA VAL A 186 -5.97 -2.80 9.32
C VAL A 186 -6.25 -2.63 10.82
N SER A 187 -6.11 -1.43 11.37
CA SER A 187 -6.33 -1.16 12.80
C SER A 187 -7.76 -1.48 13.24
N SER A 188 -8.76 -1.14 12.42
CA SER A 188 -10.16 -1.48 12.69
C SER A 188 -10.38 -2.99 12.69
N GLY A 189 -9.80 -3.72 11.73
CA GLY A 189 -9.85 -5.17 11.67
C GLY A 189 -9.18 -5.84 12.87
N ILE A 190 -8.01 -5.34 13.33
CA ILE A 190 -7.36 -5.77 14.57
C ILE A 190 -8.29 -5.60 15.78
N SER A 191 -9.02 -4.49 15.83
CA SER A 191 -9.97 -4.19 16.91
C SER A 191 -11.29 -4.98 16.81
N GLY A 192 -11.49 -5.78 15.74
CA GLY A 192 -12.63 -6.66 15.58
C GLY A 192 -13.80 -6.09 14.78
N ALA A 193 -13.62 -4.98 14.09
CA ALA A 193 -14.61 -4.44 13.15
C ALA A 193 -14.86 -5.44 11.99
N SER A 194 -16.07 -5.44 11.46
CA SER A 194 -16.36 -6.09 10.18
C SER A 194 -15.59 -5.39 9.05
N LEU A 195 -15.41 -6.08 7.92
CA LEU A 195 -14.71 -5.50 6.76
C LEU A 195 -15.39 -4.22 6.29
N GLY A 196 -16.73 -4.20 6.19
CA GLY A 196 -17.47 -3.01 5.75
C GLY A 196 -17.27 -1.81 6.68
N GLU A 197 -17.36 -2.02 8.01
CA GLU A 197 -17.09 -0.97 9.00
C GLU A 197 -15.63 -0.47 8.90
N ALA A 198 -14.67 -1.38 8.77
CA ALA A 198 -13.27 -1.03 8.65
C ALA A 198 -12.99 -0.17 7.39
N LEU A 199 -13.60 -0.52 6.25
CA LEU A 199 -13.48 0.25 5.01
C LEU A 199 -14.08 1.66 5.14
N ASP A 200 -15.23 1.80 5.81
CA ASP A 200 -15.84 3.11 6.05
C ASP A 200 -14.98 3.98 7.01
N VAL A 201 -14.36 3.38 8.03
CA VAL A 201 -13.37 4.04 8.87
C VAL A 201 -12.15 4.45 8.04
N GLY A 202 -11.64 3.58 7.16
CA GLY A 202 -10.55 3.89 6.24
C GLY A 202 -10.82 5.13 5.39
N ALA A 203 -12.01 5.21 4.77
CA ALA A 203 -12.43 6.37 3.98
C ALA A 203 -12.55 7.65 4.82
N ARG A 204 -12.96 7.55 6.10
CA ARG A 204 -13.05 8.68 7.02
C ARG A 204 -11.66 9.19 7.41
N ILE A 205 -10.77 8.29 7.81
CA ILE A 205 -9.39 8.65 8.22
C ILE A 205 -8.60 9.18 7.03
N ALA A 206 -8.80 8.67 5.82
CA ALA A 206 -8.23 9.26 4.61
C ALA A 206 -8.59 10.75 4.48
N HIS A 207 -9.86 11.12 4.76
CA HIS A 207 -10.31 12.50 4.72
C HIS A 207 -9.58 13.39 5.74
N GLU A 208 -9.44 12.91 6.97
CA GLU A 208 -8.72 13.64 8.02
C GLU A 208 -7.22 13.81 7.70
N ALA A 209 -6.64 12.82 7.02
CA ALA A 209 -5.23 12.83 6.67
C ALA A 209 -4.89 13.73 5.45
N GLU A 210 -5.87 14.13 4.63
CA GLU A 210 -5.68 15.01 3.45
C GLU A 210 -5.10 16.39 3.78
N ARG A 211 -5.15 16.84 5.02
CA ARG A 211 -4.61 18.15 5.46
C ARG A 211 -3.10 18.15 5.71
N TYR A 212 -2.46 16.97 5.66
CA TYR A 212 -1.04 16.82 5.94
C TYR A 212 -0.21 16.66 4.65
N GLY A 213 1.08 16.96 4.78
CA GLY A 213 2.01 16.88 3.65
C GLY A 213 1.87 18.04 2.66
N TYR A 214 2.68 17.98 1.60
CA TYR A 214 2.60 18.95 0.51
C TYR A 214 1.34 18.74 -0.31
N TRP A 215 0.68 19.82 -0.66
CA TRP A 215 -0.50 19.75 -1.49
C TRP A 215 -0.14 19.43 -2.95
N ILE A 216 -0.77 18.41 -3.50
CA ILE A 216 -0.69 18.01 -4.90
C ILE A 216 -2.10 18.04 -5.49
N ALA A 217 -2.22 18.61 -6.69
CA ALA A 217 -3.48 18.66 -7.41
C ALA A 217 -3.94 17.24 -7.81
N GLY A 218 -5.20 16.93 -7.58
CA GLY A 218 -5.78 15.65 -7.96
C GLY A 218 -7.07 15.35 -7.21
N GLY A 219 -7.79 14.31 -7.61
CA GLY A 219 -8.97 13.84 -6.91
C GLY A 219 -8.59 13.29 -5.52
N ARG A 220 -9.26 13.76 -4.48
CA ARG A 220 -9.00 13.38 -3.09
C ARG A 220 -9.27 11.89 -2.87
N ILE A 221 -8.39 11.20 -2.13
CA ILE A 221 -8.47 9.75 -1.87
C ILE A 221 -9.80 9.37 -1.23
N ALA A 222 -10.20 10.04 -0.16
CA ALA A 222 -11.46 9.76 0.53
C ALA A 222 -12.70 9.94 -0.37
N ALA A 223 -12.68 10.95 -1.23
CA ALA A 223 -13.77 11.18 -2.19
C ALA A 223 -13.81 10.10 -3.27
N ARG A 224 -12.65 9.68 -3.76
CA ARG A 224 -12.56 8.60 -4.77
C ARG A 224 -12.94 7.24 -4.19
N ILE A 225 -12.59 6.93 -2.95
CA ILE A 225 -13.04 5.70 -2.27
C ILE A 225 -14.58 5.67 -2.19
N ARG A 226 -15.21 6.78 -1.73
CA ARG A 226 -16.68 6.85 -1.66
C ARG A 226 -17.33 6.77 -3.04
N TRP A 227 -16.75 7.43 -4.04
CA TRP A 227 -17.19 7.34 -5.43
C TRP A 227 -17.11 5.90 -5.95
N ALA A 228 -15.99 5.21 -5.74
CA ALA A 228 -15.81 3.83 -6.18
C ALA A 228 -16.78 2.87 -5.47
N LYS A 229 -17.03 3.05 -4.17
CA LYS A 229 -18.07 2.31 -3.43
C LYS A 229 -19.44 2.45 -4.11
N GLN A 230 -19.83 3.68 -4.48
CA GLN A 230 -21.11 3.94 -5.16
C GLN A 230 -21.14 3.40 -6.60
N LEU A 231 -20.05 3.59 -7.35
CA LEU A 231 -19.91 3.14 -8.73
C LEU A 231 -20.05 1.61 -8.84
N CYS A 232 -19.43 0.87 -7.91
CA CYS A 232 -19.44 -0.59 -7.91
C CYS A 232 -20.65 -1.18 -7.16
N ALA A 233 -21.46 -0.36 -6.49
CA ALA A 233 -22.64 -0.86 -5.78
C ALA A 233 -23.63 -1.52 -6.76
N GLY A 234 -23.94 -2.78 -6.53
CA GLY A 234 -24.87 -3.55 -7.37
C GLY A 234 -24.27 -4.06 -8.69
N CYS A 235 -22.96 -3.89 -8.94
CA CYS A 235 -22.29 -4.50 -10.07
C CYS A 235 -22.23 -6.02 -9.92
N SER A 236 -22.39 -6.72 -11.03
CA SER A 236 -22.11 -8.16 -11.06
C SER A 236 -20.59 -8.41 -11.03
N ASN A 237 -20.20 -9.64 -10.63
CA ASN A 237 -18.81 -10.09 -10.65
C ASN A 237 -18.18 -10.02 -12.07
N GLU A 238 -19.00 -9.99 -13.11
CA GLU A 238 -18.58 -9.87 -14.51
C GLU A 238 -18.29 -8.43 -14.90
N GLN A 239 -19.07 -7.48 -14.39
CA GLN A 239 -18.94 -6.05 -14.67
C GLN A 239 -17.83 -5.36 -13.84
N LEU A 240 -17.59 -5.84 -12.63
CA LEU A 240 -16.66 -5.24 -11.70
C LEU A 240 -15.22 -5.10 -12.25
N PRO A 241 -14.63 -6.13 -12.91
CA PRO A 241 -13.30 -6.00 -13.49
C PRO A 241 -13.19 -4.91 -14.56
N ASP A 242 -14.23 -4.71 -15.37
CA ASP A 242 -14.24 -3.66 -16.40
C ASP A 242 -14.31 -2.26 -15.76
N LEU A 243 -15.16 -2.08 -14.75
CA LEU A 243 -15.22 -0.81 -14.02
C LEU A 243 -13.90 -0.47 -13.30
N ILE A 244 -13.24 -1.47 -12.71
CA ILE A 244 -11.94 -1.25 -12.07
C ILE A 244 -10.89 -0.89 -13.10
N TYR A 245 -10.77 -1.66 -14.18
CA TYR A 245 -9.72 -1.47 -15.17
C TYR A 245 -9.92 -0.19 -15.98
N ASP A 246 -11.14 0.05 -16.50
CA ASP A 246 -11.41 1.13 -17.45
C ASP A 246 -11.73 2.48 -16.79
N VAL A 247 -12.25 2.48 -15.55
CA VAL A 247 -12.80 3.69 -14.92
C VAL A 247 -12.04 4.09 -13.66
N ILE A 248 -11.80 3.17 -12.73
CA ILE A 248 -11.06 3.47 -11.49
C ILE A 248 -9.58 3.58 -11.79
N GLY A 249 -9.04 2.64 -12.57
CA GLY A 249 -7.63 2.49 -12.91
C GLY A 249 -6.88 1.59 -11.93
N THR A 250 -5.78 1.02 -12.42
CA THR A 250 -4.93 0.05 -11.68
C THR A 250 -3.44 0.41 -11.77
N SER A 251 -3.12 1.67 -12.05
CA SER A 251 -1.73 2.13 -12.09
C SER A 251 -1.14 2.27 -10.67
N VAL A 252 0.14 2.57 -10.59
CA VAL A 252 0.84 2.81 -9.32
C VAL A 252 0.38 4.09 -8.59
N ALA A 253 -0.44 4.94 -9.21
CA ALA A 253 -0.99 6.12 -8.55
C ALA A 253 -1.90 5.71 -7.38
N SER A 254 -1.71 6.31 -6.21
CA SER A 254 -2.54 6.04 -5.02
C SER A 254 -4.04 6.25 -5.29
N GLN A 255 -4.36 7.19 -6.17
CA GLN A 255 -5.74 7.52 -6.56
C GLN A 255 -6.42 6.42 -7.39
N GLU A 256 -5.66 5.46 -7.89
CA GLU A 256 -6.15 4.31 -8.66
C GLU A 256 -6.00 3.04 -7.84
N SER A 257 -4.78 2.58 -7.58
CA SER A 257 -4.51 1.28 -6.92
C SER A 257 -5.17 1.14 -5.56
N VAL A 258 -5.07 2.15 -4.67
CA VAL A 258 -5.71 2.10 -3.35
C VAL A 258 -7.23 2.15 -3.50
N VAL A 259 -7.75 2.98 -4.39
CA VAL A 259 -9.19 3.08 -4.64
C VAL A 259 -9.75 1.79 -5.24
N ALA A 260 -9.02 1.15 -6.16
CA ALA A 260 -9.38 -0.15 -6.74
C ALA A 260 -9.41 -1.25 -5.66
N ALA A 261 -8.42 -1.28 -4.76
CA ALA A 261 -8.40 -2.22 -3.64
C ALA A 261 -9.62 -2.04 -2.72
N PHE A 262 -9.99 -0.81 -2.39
CA PHE A 262 -11.22 -0.51 -1.63
C PHE A 262 -12.49 -0.93 -2.38
N ALA A 263 -12.57 -0.68 -3.69
CA ALA A 263 -13.70 -1.09 -4.51
C ALA A 263 -13.90 -2.60 -4.48
N LEU A 264 -12.83 -3.38 -4.64
CA LEU A 264 -12.85 -4.84 -4.55
C LEU A 264 -13.25 -5.31 -3.15
N ALA A 265 -12.67 -4.71 -2.10
CA ALA A 265 -12.98 -5.09 -0.73
C ALA A 265 -14.44 -4.83 -0.35
N TYR A 266 -15.06 -3.75 -0.83
CA TYR A 266 -16.49 -3.49 -0.60
C TYR A 266 -17.42 -4.53 -1.24
N GLN A 267 -16.98 -5.27 -2.28
CA GLN A 267 -17.81 -6.29 -2.92
C GLN A 267 -17.88 -7.58 -2.11
N VAL A 268 -16.94 -7.79 -1.18
CA VAL A 268 -16.87 -8.99 -0.33
C VAL A 268 -17.14 -8.67 1.15
N ALA A 269 -17.50 -7.41 1.45
CA ALA A 269 -17.79 -6.91 2.80
C ALA A 269 -19.31 -7.14 3.22
#